data_9580632913160dc04fb868c6bd9e82c9
#
_entry.id   9580632913160dc04fb868c6bd9e82c9
#
_cell.length_a   1.000
_cell.length_b   1.000
_cell.length_c   1.000
_cell.angle_alpha   90.00
_cell.angle_beta   90.00
_cell.angle_gamma   90.00
#
_symmetry.space_group_name_H-M   'P 1'
#
loop_
_entity.id
_entity.type
_entity.pdbx_description
1 polymer ?
#
loop_
_entity_poly.entity_id
_entity_poly.type
_entity_poly.pdbx_seq_one_letter_code
_entity_poly.pdbx_strand_id
1 'polypeptide(L)'
;MFLAAAVQMRSGNDRAANEARALELLGQAAGRGALLIGLPEMWEHIGPAREKHAFAGPVDGAQLARIREFCSKRAVWCLAGSIAELAQGPGGRSAEGSRIYNTTALISPRGEIVAAYRKLHLFDVDIPDGARYRESEQVAPGDAPPAAIETSLGVKIGLSVCYDLRFPELYRQIGADLLCVPAAFTAYTGKAHWEVLLRARAIENQAYVLAPAQVGRIGPANENRFAWEHACIVDPWGDVLADAGGEQEGIVVAPIHPARLSQVRRDLPALQHRRRDVL
;
A
#
# COMPACT_ATOMS: atom_id res chain seq x y z
N MET A 1 -7.72 2.94 21.07
CA MET A 1 -8.45 2.25 19.99
C MET A 1 -8.82 3.26 18.92
N PHE A 2 -8.65 2.93 17.67
CA PHE A 2 -9.14 3.70 16.50
C PHE A 2 -9.59 2.72 15.40
N LEU A 3 -10.37 3.22 14.42
CA LEU A 3 -10.77 2.45 13.26
C LEU A 3 -9.80 2.72 12.10
N ALA A 4 -9.36 1.64 11.43
CA ALA A 4 -8.66 1.71 10.16
C ALA A 4 -9.55 1.16 9.03
N ALA A 5 -9.38 1.68 7.82
CA ALA A 5 -10.10 1.23 6.64
C ALA A 5 -9.13 0.87 5.51
N ALA A 6 -9.36 -0.27 4.86
CA ALA A 6 -8.72 -0.64 3.61
C ALA A 6 -9.71 -0.45 2.45
N VAL A 7 -9.28 0.25 1.42
CA VAL A 7 -10.06 0.51 0.21
C VAL A 7 -9.80 -0.60 -0.81
N GLN A 8 -10.87 -1.14 -1.38
CA GLN A 8 -10.86 -1.98 -2.58
C GLN A 8 -11.39 -1.16 -3.74
N MET A 9 -10.58 -0.93 -4.78
CA MET A 9 -10.88 0.02 -5.83
C MET A 9 -10.45 -0.51 -7.20
N ARG A 10 -11.24 -0.20 -8.24
CA ARG A 10 -10.90 -0.48 -9.63
C ARG A 10 -10.39 0.78 -10.30
N SER A 11 -9.09 0.86 -10.50
CA SER A 11 -8.50 1.95 -11.26
C SER A 11 -8.43 1.60 -12.76
N GLY A 12 -8.67 2.61 -13.59
CA GLY A 12 -8.50 2.55 -15.05
C GLY A 12 -7.46 3.57 -15.53
N ASN A 13 -7.53 3.91 -16.81
CA ASN A 13 -6.67 4.93 -17.44
C ASN A 13 -7.21 6.35 -17.32
N ASP A 14 -8.44 6.55 -16.85
CA ASP A 14 -9.02 7.87 -16.59
C ASP A 14 -8.68 8.33 -15.16
N ARG A 15 -7.69 9.19 -15.03
CA ARG A 15 -7.23 9.73 -13.73
C ARG A 15 -8.30 10.53 -13.00
N ALA A 16 -9.09 11.32 -13.71
CA ALA A 16 -10.10 12.15 -13.08
C ALA A 16 -11.21 11.28 -12.48
N ALA A 17 -11.63 10.23 -13.18
CA ALA A 17 -12.58 9.24 -12.68
C ALA A 17 -12.00 8.48 -11.48
N ASN A 18 -10.73 8.04 -11.56
CA ASN A 18 -10.06 7.34 -10.45
C ASN A 18 -9.95 8.23 -9.20
N GLU A 19 -9.56 9.50 -9.37
CA GLU A 19 -9.47 10.45 -8.26
C GLU A 19 -10.83 10.72 -7.61
N ALA A 20 -11.86 10.94 -8.42
CA ALA A 20 -13.23 11.12 -7.91
C ALA A 20 -13.68 9.87 -7.12
N ARG A 21 -13.41 8.68 -7.64
CA ARG A 21 -13.77 7.42 -6.97
C ARG A 21 -12.97 7.21 -5.69
N ALA A 22 -11.67 7.48 -5.69
CA ALA A 22 -10.85 7.41 -4.49
C ALA A 22 -11.38 8.34 -3.38
N LEU A 23 -11.71 9.59 -3.70
CA LEU A 23 -12.26 10.55 -2.75
C LEU A 23 -13.64 10.13 -2.21
N GLU A 24 -14.47 9.50 -3.04
CA GLU A 24 -15.75 8.94 -2.61
C GLU A 24 -15.55 7.82 -1.57
N LEU A 25 -14.67 6.84 -1.87
CA LEU A 25 -14.36 5.73 -0.97
C LEU A 25 -13.69 6.19 0.33
N LEU A 26 -12.79 7.18 0.25
CA LEU A 26 -12.23 7.85 1.43
C LEU A 26 -13.32 8.51 2.27
N GLY A 27 -14.27 9.18 1.61
CA GLY A 27 -15.44 9.81 2.26
C GLY A 27 -16.32 8.79 2.99
N GLN A 28 -16.58 7.65 2.37
CA GLN A 28 -17.32 6.53 2.99
C GLN A 28 -16.56 5.99 4.22
N ALA A 29 -15.25 5.79 4.13
CA ALA A 29 -14.43 5.30 5.23
C ALA A 29 -14.41 6.29 6.42
N ALA A 30 -14.17 7.56 6.14
CA ALA A 30 -14.21 8.61 7.16
C ALA A 30 -15.63 8.74 7.79
N GLY A 31 -16.69 8.59 6.99
CA GLY A 31 -18.08 8.57 7.45
C GLY A 31 -18.39 7.39 8.38
N ARG A 32 -17.65 6.29 8.29
CA ARG A 32 -17.71 5.16 9.24
C ARG A 32 -16.78 5.33 10.46
N GLY A 33 -16.13 6.48 10.60
CA GLY A 33 -15.27 6.80 11.73
C GLY A 33 -13.83 6.30 11.62
N ALA A 34 -13.37 5.90 10.43
CA ALA A 34 -11.97 5.51 10.23
C ALA A 34 -11.05 6.73 10.39
N LEU A 35 -10.01 6.58 11.21
CA LEU A 35 -8.97 7.58 11.42
C LEU A 35 -7.69 7.31 10.62
N LEU A 36 -7.53 6.09 10.08
CA LEU A 36 -6.50 5.71 9.12
C LEU A 36 -7.18 5.02 7.94
N ILE A 37 -6.94 5.53 6.73
CA ILE A 37 -7.57 4.99 5.52
C ILE A 37 -6.48 4.71 4.49
N GLY A 38 -6.46 3.50 3.90
CA GLY A 38 -5.50 3.12 2.87
C GLY A 38 -6.13 3.02 1.49
N LEU A 39 -5.51 3.65 0.49
CA LEU A 39 -5.76 3.47 -0.94
C LEU A 39 -4.85 2.37 -1.51
N PRO A 40 -5.23 1.69 -2.62
CA PRO A 40 -4.42 0.63 -3.22
C PRO A 40 -3.22 1.14 -4.02
N GLU A 41 -2.37 0.23 -4.51
CA GLU A 41 -1.25 0.52 -5.39
C GLU A 41 -1.74 1.13 -6.71
N MET A 42 -1.04 2.17 -7.20
CA MET A 42 -1.29 2.86 -8.48
C MET A 42 -2.75 3.27 -8.68
N TRP A 43 -3.41 3.70 -7.61
CA TRP A 43 -4.83 4.03 -7.60
C TRP A 43 -5.21 5.14 -8.58
N GLU A 44 -4.29 6.06 -8.88
CA GLU A 44 -4.56 7.17 -9.78
C GLU A 44 -4.61 6.77 -11.25
N HIS A 45 -3.87 5.72 -11.65
CA HIS A 45 -3.80 5.29 -13.04
C HIS A 45 -3.32 3.85 -13.20
N ILE A 46 -4.15 3.02 -13.83
CA ILE A 46 -3.80 1.70 -14.34
C ILE A 46 -4.12 1.68 -15.83
N GLY A 47 -3.09 1.62 -16.66
CA GLY A 47 -3.20 1.67 -18.12
C GLY A 47 -1.92 1.25 -18.80
N PRO A 48 -1.80 1.55 -20.12
CA PRO A 48 -0.59 1.26 -20.86
C PRO A 48 0.64 1.87 -20.22
N ALA A 49 1.69 1.10 -20.22
CA ALA A 49 2.92 1.44 -19.54
C ALA A 49 3.52 2.80 -19.95
N ARG A 50 3.43 3.13 -21.27
CA ARG A 50 3.87 4.42 -21.82
C ARG A 50 3.15 5.65 -21.24
N GLU A 51 1.93 5.46 -20.71
CA GLU A 51 1.13 6.56 -20.17
C GLU A 51 1.58 6.95 -18.74
N LYS A 52 2.22 6.05 -18.00
CA LYS A 52 2.69 6.31 -16.64
C LYS A 52 3.61 7.52 -16.54
N HIS A 53 4.51 7.69 -17.52
CA HIS A 53 5.42 8.84 -17.55
C HIS A 53 4.70 10.17 -17.78
N ALA A 54 3.64 10.17 -18.59
CA ALA A 54 2.87 11.40 -18.87
C ALA A 54 2.14 11.93 -17.62
N PHE A 55 1.89 11.07 -16.64
CA PHE A 55 1.17 11.39 -15.41
C PHE A 55 2.08 11.48 -14.18
N ALA A 56 3.33 11.04 -14.30
CA ALA A 56 4.26 11.06 -13.18
C ALA A 56 4.60 12.51 -12.78
N GLY A 57 4.72 12.74 -11.49
CA GLY A 57 5.04 14.04 -10.91
C GLY A 57 5.81 13.89 -9.60
N PRO A 58 6.22 14.98 -8.97
CA PRO A 58 6.82 14.92 -7.64
C PRO A 58 5.80 14.43 -6.62
N VAL A 59 6.26 13.73 -5.59
CA VAL A 59 5.37 13.15 -4.56
C VAL A 59 4.52 14.20 -3.83
N ASP A 60 5.03 15.41 -3.68
CA ASP A 60 4.34 16.56 -3.09
C ASP A 60 3.53 17.39 -4.11
N GLY A 61 3.46 16.93 -5.35
CA GLY A 61 2.80 17.59 -6.48
C GLY A 61 1.28 17.47 -6.49
N ALA A 62 0.72 17.81 -7.65
CA ALA A 62 -0.73 17.86 -7.87
C ALA A 62 -1.44 16.52 -7.69
N GLN A 63 -0.72 15.39 -7.88
CA GLN A 63 -1.30 14.04 -7.77
C GLN A 63 -1.92 13.75 -6.40
N LEU A 64 -1.32 14.25 -5.32
CA LEU A 64 -1.81 14.04 -3.96
C LEU A 64 -2.53 15.27 -3.38
N ALA A 65 -2.66 16.37 -4.12
CA ALA A 65 -3.19 17.62 -3.59
C ALA A 65 -4.60 17.47 -3.01
N ARG A 66 -5.52 16.81 -3.73
CA ARG A 66 -6.90 16.60 -3.25
C ARG A 66 -7.01 15.59 -2.11
N ILE A 67 -6.13 14.59 -2.09
CA ILE A 67 -6.06 13.64 -0.96
C ILE A 67 -5.55 14.35 0.29
N ARG A 68 -4.53 15.21 0.18
CA ARG A 68 -4.02 16.05 1.27
C ARG A 68 -5.09 16.99 1.81
N GLU A 69 -5.83 17.65 0.93
CA GLU A 69 -6.94 18.50 1.30
C GLU A 69 -8.05 17.71 2.02
N PHE A 70 -8.38 16.51 1.53
CA PHE A 70 -9.33 15.61 2.19
C PHE A 70 -8.88 15.25 3.60
N CYS A 71 -7.61 14.84 3.77
CA CYS A 71 -7.05 14.49 5.08
C CYS A 71 -7.16 15.64 6.08
N SER A 72 -6.82 16.86 5.63
CA SER A 72 -6.92 18.06 6.46
C SER A 72 -8.38 18.39 6.85
N LYS A 73 -9.30 18.33 5.90
CA LYS A 73 -10.72 18.61 6.14
C LYS A 73 -11.40 17.58 7.05
N ARG A 74 -10.99 16.33 6.98
CA ARG A 74 -11.59 15.21 7.75
C ARG A 74 -10.81 14.84 9.00
N ALA A 75 -9.64 15.44 9.22
CA ALA A 75 -8.72 15.13 10.31
C ALA A 75 -8.35 13.63 10.39
N VAL A 76 -8.07 13.01 9.23
CA VAL A 76 -7.73 11.59 9.12
C VAL A 76 -6.32 11.38 8.57
N TRP A 77 -5.70 10.27 8.95
CA TRP A 77 -4.50 9.76 8.33
C TRP A 77 -4.85 9.04 7.02
N CYS A 78 -4.04 9.21 5.99
CA CYS A 78 -4.18 8.46 4.75
C CYS A 78 -2.87 7.82 4.31
N LEU A 79 -2.88 6.49 4.14
CA LEU A 79 -1.94 5.83 3.27
C LEU A 79 -2.41 6.10 1.84
N ALA A 80 -1.72 6.97 1.12
CA ALA A 80 -2.12 7.42 -0.22
C ALA A 80 -1.85 6.36 -1.32
N GLY A 81 -1.96 5.09 -0.98
CA GLY A 81 -1.70 3.97 -1.88
C GLY A 81 -0.31 4.06 -2.48
N SER A 82 -0.21 3.98 -3.82
CA SER A 82 0.99 4.44 -4.50
C SER A 82 0.68 5.18 -5.80
N ILE A 83 1.64 6.01 -6.22
CA ILE A 83 1.58 6.85 -7.42
C ILE A 83 2.84 6.70 -8.26
N ALA A 84 2.78 7.15 -9.52
CA ALA A 84 3.94 7.30 -10.38
C ALA A 84 4.70 8.58 -10.00
N GLU A 85 5.87 8.45 -9.35
CA GLU A 85 6.74 9.57 -9.03
C GLU A 85 7.79 9.76 -10.13
N LEU A 86 8.03 11.00 -10.57
CA LEU A 86 9.13 11.31 -11.47
C LEU A 86 10.47 11.09 -10.78
N ALA A 87 11.33 10.27 -11.39
CA ALA A 87 12.72 10.22 -10.98
C ALA A 87 13.39 11.56 -11.33
N GLN A 88 13.74 12.34 -10.31
CA GLN A 88 14.48 13.58 -10.52
C GLN A 88 15.96 13.26 -10.72
N GLY A 89 16.48 13.59 -11.91
CA GLY A 89 17.93 13.58 -12.17
C GLY A 89 18.62 14.75 -11.46
N PRO A 90 19.97 14.80 -11.49
CA PRO A 90 20.73 15.94 -10.98
C PRO A 90 20.20 17.26 -11.58
N GLY A 91 19.80 18.21 -10.73
CA GLY A 91 19.24 19.49 -11.14
C GLY A 91 17.72 19.52 -11.34
N GLY A 92 16.96 18.52 -10.85
CA GLY A 92 15.49 18.54 -10.81
C GLY A 92 14.80 18.36 -12.17
N ARG A 93 15.52 17.92 -13.19
CA ARG A 93 14.95 17.61 -14.51
C ARG A 93 14.82 16.10 -14.68
N SER A 94 13.63 15.63 -15.07
CA SER A 94 13.48 14.27 -15.56
C SER A 94 14.26 14.16 -16.87
N ALA A 95 15.19 13.23 -16.98
CA ALA A 95 15.80 12.91 -18.27
C ALA A 95 14.71 12.27 -19.15
N GLU A 96 14.60 12.69 -20.40
CA GLU A 96 13.73 12.07 -21.40
C GLU A 96 14.08 10.57 -21.46
N GLY A 97 13.10 9.69 -21.21
CA GLY A 97 13.32 8.24 -21.09
C GLY A 97 13.73 7.74 -19.69
N SER A 98 13.76 8.58 -18.65
CA SER A 98 14.03 8.15 -17.28
C SER A 98 12.87 7.31 -16.74
N ARG A 99 13.20 6.23 -15.99
CA ARG A 99 12.19 5.43 -15.28
C ARG A 99 11.53 6.26 -14.18
N ILE A 100 10.27 5.94 -13.87
CA ILE A 100 9.56 6.51 -12.72
C ILE A 100 9.84 5.67 -11.46
N TYR A 101 9.43 6.17 -10.28
CA TYR A 101 9.31 5.36 -9.06
C TYR A 101 7.83 5.01 -8.80
N ASN A 102 7.61 3.85 -8.20
CA ASN A 102 6.32 3.46 -7.63
C ASN A 102 6.37 3.85 -6.14
N THR A 103 5.72 4.95 -5.77
CA THR A 103 5.92 5.61 -4.49
C THR A 103 4.63 5.67 -3.68
N THR A 104 4.67 5.13 -2.46
CA THR A 104 3.62 5.30 -1.46
C THR A 104 3.93 6.46 -0.54
N ALA A 105 2.90 7.14 -0.03
CA ALA A 105 3.04 8.25 0.89
C ALA A 105 2.06 8.11 2.08
N LEU A 106 2.53 8.53 3.26
CA LEU A 106 1.68 8.68 4.45
C LEU A 106 1.36 10.15 4.66
N ILE A 107 0.08 10.48 4.69
CA ILE A 107 -0.44 11.83 4.83
C ILE A 107 -1.08 11.98 6.22
N SER A 108 -0.68 13.04 6.94
CA SER A 108 -1.17 13.34 8.28
C SER A 108 -2.57 13.98 8.28
N PRO A 109 -3.25 14.06 9.44
CA PRO A 109 -4.51 14.81 9.59
C PRO A 109 -4.41 16.31 9.31
N ARG A 110 -3.20 16.84 9.09
CA ARG A 110 -2.98 18.23 8.65
C ARG A 110 -2.77 18.36 7.14
N GLY A 111 -2.86 17.23 6.40
CA GLY A 111 -2.61 17.20 4.96
C GLY A 111 -1.12 17.27 4.59
N GLU A 112 -0.23 16.99 5.53
CA GLU A 112 1.21 16.96 5.32
C GLU A 112 1.66 15.56 4.92
N ILE A 113 2.53 15.44 3.93
CA ILE A 113 3.23 14.19 3.63
C ILE A 113 4.32 14.03 4.69
N VAL A 114 4.14 13.09 5.61
CA VAL A 114 5.08 12.85 6.72
C VAL A 114 6.11 11.79 6.40
N ALA A 115 5.83 10.94 5.41
CA ALA A 115 6.76 9.95 4.89
C ALA A 115 6.39 9.58 3.45
N ALA A 116 7.39 9.22 2.67
CA ALA A 116 7.26 8.60 1.36
C ALA A 116 8.24 7.42 1.25
N TYR A 117 7.83 6.39 0.53
CA TYR A 117 8.62 5.20 0.30
C TYR A 117 8.54 4.78 -1.16
N ARG A 118 9.66 4.63 -1.82
CA ARG A 118 9.81 4.10 -3.17
C ARG A 118 9.97 2.59 -3.11
N LYS A 119 9.10 1.87 -3.82
CA LYS A 119 9.10 0.40 -3.88
C LYS A 119 10.49 -0.15 -4.18
N LEU A 120 10.98 -1.05 -3.32
CA LEU A 120 12.31 -1.65 -3.48
C LEU A 120 12.29 -2.83 -4.44
N HIS A 121 11.28 -3.71 -4.31
CA HIS A 121 11.24 -4.96 -5.06
C HIS A 121 10.27 -4.85 -6.23
N LEU A 122 10.81 -4.90 -7.44
CA LEU A 122 10.06 -4.76 -8.68
C LEU A 122 9.52 -6.11 -9.17
N PHE A 123 8.32 -6.10 -9.73
CA PHE A 123 7.61 -7.31 -10.14
C PHE A 123 8.03 -7.73 -11.57
N ASP A 124 9.18 -8.41 -11.66
CA ASP A 124 9.70 -8.99 -12.91
C ASP A 124 9.55 -10.50 -12.86
N VAL A 125 8.45 -11.00 -13.45
CA VAL A 125 8.12 -12.44 -13.39
C VAL A 125 7.50 -12.91 -14.70
N ASP A 126 7.71 -14.19 -15.00
CA ASP A 126 7.02 -14.94 -16.01
C ASP A 126 6.04 -15.90 -15.32
N ILE A 127 4.73 -15.69 -15.52
CA ILE A 127 3.70 -16.51 -14.88
C ILE A 127 3.30 -17.64 -15.83
N PRO A 128 3.04 -18.87 -15.32
CA PRO A 128 2.68 -20.02 -16.15
C PRO A 128 1.41 -19.85 -17.00
N ASP A 129 0.54 -18.88 -16.69
CA ASP A 129 -0.62 -18.51 -17.50
C ASP A 129 -0.28 -17.76 -18.80
N GLY A 130 1.01 -17.51 -19.04
CA GLY A 130 1.55 -16.80 -20.21
C GLY A 130 1.72 -15.30 -19.99
N ALA A 131 1.33 -14.75 -18.83
CA ALA A 131 1.53 -13.34 -18.55
C ALA A 131 3.00 -13.06 -18.17
N ARG A 132 3.59 -12.08 -18.82
CA ARG A 132 4.95 -11.59 -18.56
C ARG A 132 4.88 -10.21 -17.94
N TYR A 133 5.51 -10.04 -16.79
CA TYR A 133 5.62 -8.77 -16.10
C TYR A 133 7.08 -8.32 -16.07
N ARG A 134 7.32 -7.06 -16.39
CA ARG A 134 8.66 -6.43 -16.38
C ARG A 134 8.49 -5.00 -15.85
N GLU A 135 8.26 -4.90 -14.55
CA GLU A 135 8.08 -3.59 -13.89
C GLU A 135 9.35 -2.74 -14.03
N SER A 136 10.53 -3.38 -13.97
CA SER A 136 11.84 -2.70 -14.07
C SER A 136 12.12 -2.01 -15.40
N GLU A 137 11.40 -2.35 -16.45
CA GLU A 137 11.54 -1.65 -17.74
C GLU A 137 11.13 -0.17 -17.64
N GLN A 138 10.26 0.18 -16.68
CA GLN A 138 9.68 1.51 -16.56
C GLN A 138 9.81 2.11 -15.17
N VAL A 139 9.92 1.26 -14.15
CA VAL A 139 10.02 1.66 -12.75
C VAL A 139 11.46 1.42 -12.28
N ALA A 140 12.04 2.41 -11.61
CA ALA A 140 13.31 2.27 -10.92
C ALA A 140 13.03 1.75 -9.50
N PRO A 141 13.88 0.88 -8.94
CA PRO A 141 13.78 0.50 -7.54
C PRO A 141 14.13 1.68 -6.64
N GLY A 142 13.53 1.74 -5.46
CA GLY A 142 13.97 2.62 -4.39
C GLY A 142 15.39 2.25 -3.93
N ASP A 143 15.98 3.10 -3.15
CA ASP A 143 17.39 3.00 -2.70
C ASP A 143 17.52 2.80 -1.18
N ALA A 144 16.42 2.92 -0.44
CA ALA A 144 16.43 2.79 1.01
C ALA A 144 15.16 2.14 1.56
N PRO A 145 15.28 1.27 2.58
CA PRO A 145 14.12 0.75 3.30
C PRO A 145 13.43 1.86 4.08
N PRO A 146 12.10 1.79 4.27
CA PRO A 146 11.39 2.78 5.05
C PRO A 146 11.66 2.59 6.55
N ALA A 147 11.67 3.69 7.29
CA ALA A 147 11.61 3.66 8.74
C ALA A 147 10.16 3.58 9.23
N ALA A 148 9.94 3.06 10.43
CA ALA A 148 8.65 3.14 11.09
C ALA A 148 8.34 4.58 11.51
N ILE A 149 7.14 5.06 11.20
CA ILE A 149 6.69 6.44 11.40
C ILE A 149 5.81 6.52 12.64
N GLU A 150 6.21 7.32 13.62
CA GLU A 150 5.38 7.63 14.78
C GLU A 150 4.13 8.42 14.37
N THR A 151 2.98 8.05 14.92
CA THR A 151 1.72 8.73 14.61
C THR A 151 0.96 9.13 15.87
N SER A 152 0.06 10.10 15.74
CA SER A 152 -0.89 10.48 16.80
C SER A 152 -1.91 9.38 17.13
N LEU A 153 -1.92 8.28 16.37
CA LEU A 153 -2.79 7.11 16.62
C LEU A 153 -2.25 6.20 17.73
N GLY A 154 -1.04 6.47 18.23
CA GLY A 154 -0.38 5.65 19.26
C GLY A 154 0.19 4.33 18.71
N VAL A 155 0.44 4.27 17.42
CA VAL A 155 1.11 3.16 16.72
C VAL A 155 2.12 3.69 15.72
N LYS A 156 3.20 2.95 15.49
CA LYS A 156 4.17 3.20 14.44
C LYS A 156 3.69 2.56 13.14
N ILE A 157 3.67 3.32 12.06
CA ILE A 157 3.26 2.83 10.73
C ILE A 157 4.49 2.53 9.89
N GLY A 158 4.51 1.36 9.26
CA GLY A 158 5.52 0.93 8.29
C GLY A 158 4.94 0.90 6.88
N LEU A 159 5.69 1.40 5.91
CA LEU A 159 5.29 1.46 4.50
C LEU A 159 5.94 0.35 3.70
N SER A 160 5.20 -0.23 2.77
CA SER A 160 5.67 -1.14 1.72
C SER A 160 4.74 -1.02 0.51
N VAL A 161 5.06 -1.69 -0.59
CA VAL A 161 4.19 -1.72 -1.78
C VAL A 161 4.17 -3.12 -2.40
N CYS A 162 3.00 -3.76 -2.42
CA CYS A 162 2.64 -4.93 -3.21
C CYS A 162 3.68 -6.07 -3.18
N TYR A 163 4.56 -6.14 -4.19
CA TYR A 163 5.56 -7.21 -4.33
C TYR A 163 6.54 -7.29 -3.16
N ASP A 164 6.75 -6.18 -2.45
CA ASP A 164 7.53 -6.14 -1.20
C ASP A 164 7.02 -7.17 -0.17
N LEU A 165 5.72 -7.53 -0.24
CA LEU A 165 5.10 -8.54 0.62
C LEU A 165 5.85 -9.89 0.62
N ARG A 166 6.61 -10.21 -0.42
CA ARG A 166 7.35 -11.47 -0.52
C ARG A 166 8.67 -11.48 0.24
N PHE A 167 9.12 -10.34 0.72
CA PHE A 167 10.45 -10.15 1.32
C PHE A 167 10.33 -9.87 2.82
N PRO A 168 10.34 -10.91 3.68
CA PRO A 168 10.16 -10.77 5.12
C PRO A 168 11.23 -9.90 5.79
N GLU A 169 12.42 -9.84 5.20
CA GLU A 169 13.55 -9.05 5.70
C GLU A 169 13.19 -7.56 5.79
N LEU A 170 12.48 -7.05 4.78
CA LEU A 170 12.01 -5.65 4.75
C LEU A 170 11.13 -5.35 5.96
N TYR A 171 10.11 -6.17 6.21
CA TYR A 171 9.15 -5.96 7.31
C TYR A 171 9.83 -6.09 8.66
N ARG A 172 10.77 -7.02 8.78
CA ARG A 172 11.56 -7.19 9.98
C ARG A 172 12.43 -5.98 10.28
N GLN A 173 12.97 -5.34 9.25
CA GLN A 173 13.79 -4.14 9.36
C GLN A 173 12.93 -2.92 9.72
N ILE A 174 11.75 -2.77 9.13
CA ILE A 174 10.81 -1.67 9.42
C ILE A 174 10.46 -1.65 10.91
N GLY A 175 10.10 -2.78 11.52
CA GLY A 175 9.82 -2.88 12.95
C GLY A 175 8.63 -2.05 13.41
N ALA A 176 7.57 -1.94 12.60
CA ALA A 176 6.38 -1.15 12.88
C ALA A 176 5.34 -1.90 13.73
N ASP A 177 4.33 -1.17 14.18
CA ASP A 177 3.15 -1.68 14.88
C ASP A 177 2.00 -1.99 13.92
N LEU A 178 1.96 -1.28 12.80
CA LEU A 178 1.02 -1.47 11.70
C LEU A 178 1.77 -1.37 10.38
N LEU A 179 1.69 -2.42 9.60
CA LEU A 179 2.33 -2.57 8.29
C LEU A 179 1.31 -2.25 7.19
N CYS A 180 1.64 -1.33 6.29
CA CYS A 180 0.81 -0.95 5.16
C CYS A 180 1.29 -1.63 3.88
N VAL A 181 0.36 -2.28 3.16
CA VAL A 181 0.65 -3.06 1.95
C VAL A 181 -0.36 -2.71 0.85
N PRO A 182 -0.32 -1.49 0.27
CA PRO A 182 -1.14 -1.19 -0.89
C PRO A 182 -0.73 -2.07 -2.06
N ALA A 183 -1.70 -2.67 -2.77
CA ALA A 183 -1.38 -3.66 -3.77
C ALA A 183 -2.28 -3.63 -5.01
N ALA A 184 -1.68 -4.03 -6.14
CA ALA A 184 -2.32 -4.50 -7.36
C ALA A 184 -1.84 -5.94 -7.62
N PHE A 185 -2.08 -6.82 -6.66
CA PHE A 185 -1.57 -8.20 -6.68
C PHE A 185 -2.25 -9.00 -7.79
N THR A 186 -1.51 -9.81 -8.54
CA THR A 186 -2.10 -10.58 -9.64
C THR A 186 -3.02 -11.69 -9.14
N ALA A 187 -4.15 -11.93 -9.82
CA ALA A 187 -5.10 -12.97 -9.44
C ALA A 187 -4.47 -14.36 -9.39
N TYR A 188 -3.57 -14.67 -10.34
CA TYR A 188 -2.90 -15.96 -10.40
C TYR A 188 -2.12 -16.29 -9.12
N THR A 189 -1.31 -15.36 -8.65
CA THR A 189 -0.51 -15.58 -7.42
C THR A 189 -1.29 -15.22 -6.17
N GLY A 190 -2.25 -14.31 -6.25
CA GLY A 190 -3.02 -13.82 -5.12
C GLY A 190 -3.86 -14.91 -4.47
N LYS A 191 -4.52 -15.71 -5.28
CA LYS A 191 -5.34 -16.84 -4.81
C LYS A 191 -4.60 -17.77 -3.83
N ALA A 192 -3.32 -17.99 -4.06
CA ALA A 192 -2.54 -18.92 -3.25
C ALA A 192 -1.69 -18.20 -2.17
N HIS A 193 -1.31 -16.93 -2.39
CA HIS A 193 -0.27 -16.30 -1.60
C HIS A 193 -0.74 -15.08 -0.78
N TRP A 194 -1.75 -14.34 -1.22
CA TRP A 194 -2.09 -13.03 -0.66
C TRP A 194 -2.40 -13.09 0.84
N GLU A 195 -3.44 -13.81 1.21
CA GLU A 195 -3.85 -13.94 2.61
C GLU A 195 -2.75 -14.57 3.46
N VAL A 196 -2.16 -15.66 2.98
CA VAL A 196 -1.10 -16.39 3.71
C VAL A 196 0.07 -15.48 4.03
N LEU A 197 0.54 -14.68 3.04
CA LEU A 197 1.66 -13.79 3.25
C LEU A 197 1.31 -12.61 4.18
N LEU A 198 0.14 -12.00 4.05
CA LEU A 198 -0.30 -10.92 4.95
C LEU A 198 -0.36 -11.40 6.40
N ARG A 199 -0.95 -12.58 6.64
CA ARG A 199 -1.01 -13.20 7.96
C ARG A 199 0.38 -13.54 8.48
N ALA A 200 1.26 -14.07 7.63
CA ALA A 200 2.65 -14.33 8.00
C ALA A 200 3.37 -13.05 8.44
N ARG A 201 3.23 -11.94 7.68
CA ARG A 201 3.80 -10.63 8.06
C ARG A 201 3.25 -10.11 9.38
N ALA A 202 1.94 -10.30 9.62
CA ALA A 202 1.32 -9.92 10.89
C ALA A 202 1.90 -10.73 12.07
N ILE A 203 1.93 -12.07 11.95
CA ILE A 203 2.36 -12.99 13.00
C ILE A 203 3.84 -12.79 13.32
N GLU A 204 4.71 -12.85 12.32
CA GLU A 204 6.16 -12.82 12.54
C GLU A 204 6.67 -11.47 13.06
N ASN A 205 6.00 -10.36 12.68
CA ASN A 205 6.36 -9.02 13.14
C ASN A 205 5.52 -8.58 14.36
N GLN A 206 4.55 -9.39 14.79
CA GLN A 206 3.61 -9.05 15.85
C GLN A 206 3.04 -7.65 15.65
N ALA A 207 2.48 -7.42 14.46
CA ALA A 207 2.01 -6.13 13.97
C ALA A 207 0.66 -6.30 13.26
N TYR A 208 -0.14 -5.24 13.24
CA TYR A 208 -1.30 -5.17 12.35
C TYR A 208 -0.85 -5.08 10.90
N VAL A 209 -1.69 -5.53 9.97
CA VAL A 209 -1.50 -5.31 8.52
C VAL A 209 -2.73 -4.62 7.96
N LEU A 210 -2.52 -3.51 7.24
CA LEU A 210 -3.52 -2.79 6.46
C LEU A 210 -3.18 -2.97 4.98
N ALA A 211 -4.02 -3.73 4.26
CA ALA A 211 -3.76 -4.15 2.89
C ALA A 211 -4.88 -3.71 1.93
N PRO A 212 -4.91 -2.44 1.50
CA PRO A 212 -5.82 -1.98 0.46
C PRO A 212 -5.42 -2.60 -0.89
N ALA A 213 -6.42 -2.96 -1.72
CA ALA A 213 -6.19 -3.72 -2.93
C ALA A 213 -6.93 -3.17 -4.14
N GLN A 214 -6.31 -3.32 -5.32
CA GLN A 214 -7.00 -3.16 -6.60
C GLN A 214 -7.94 -4.34 -6.85
N VAL A 215 -9.02 -4.09 -7.61
CA VAL A 215 -9.99 -5.10 -8.01
C VAL A 215 -10.21 -5.06 -9.53
N GLY A 216 -10.49 -6.23 -10.11
CA GLY A 216 -10.77 -6.36 -11.52
C GLY A 216 -9.54 -6.29 -12.42
N ARG A 217 -9.70 -5.75 -13.64
CA ARG A 217 -8.63 -5.72 -14.64
C ARG A 217 -7.55 -4.69 -14.29
N ILE A 218 -6.29 -5.09 -14.30
CA ILE A 218 -5.11 -4.27 -13.99
C ILE A 218 -4.14 -4.11 -15.17
N GLY A 219 -4.62 -4.15 -16.38
CA GLY A 219 -3.81 -4.03 -17.59
C GLY A 219 -4.63 -3.56 -18.78
N PRO A 220 -4.00 -3.39 -19.96
CA PRO A 220 -4.69 -3.08 -21.20
C PRO A 220 -5.85 -4.05 -21.48
N ALA A 221 -6.87 -3.58 -22.19
CA ALA A 221 -8.07 -4.37 -22.46
C ALA A 221 -7.80 -5.66 -23.24
N ASN A 222 -6.72 -5.71 -24.01
CA ASN A 222 -6.28 -6.89 -24.77
C ASN A 222 -5.40 -7.87 -23.96
N GLU A 223 -5.08 -7.54 -22.70
CA GLU A 223 -4.31 -8.41 -21.82
C GLU A 223 -5.20 -9.02 -20.73
N ASN A 224 -5.02 -10.30 -20.44
CA ASN A 224 -5.78 -11.01 -19.43
C ASN A 224 -5.14 -10.87 -18.05
N ARG A 225 -4.99 -9.63 -17.58
CA ARG A 225 -4.39 -9.30 -16.29
C ARG A 225 -5.45 -8.81 -15.31
N PHE A 226 -5.67 -9.59 -14.25
CA PHE A 226 -6.61 -9.25 -13.18
C PHE A 226 -5.89 -9.12 -11.84
N ALA A 227 -6.35 -8.19 -11.02
CA ALA A 227 -5.96 -8.11 -9.63
C ALA A 227 -6.59 -9.28 -8.84
N TRP A 228 -5.88 -9.71 -7.81
CA TRP A 228 -6.46 -10.45 -6.72
C TRP A 228 -7.00 -9.44 -5.73
N GLU A 229 -8.28 -9.44 -5.61
CA GLU A 229 -9.09 -8.58 -4.75
C GLU A 229 -8.74 -8.82 -3.27
N HIS A 230 -9.71 -8.73 -2.35
CA HIS A 230 -9.49 -9.01 -0.93
C HIS A 230 -8.64 -7.95 -0.20
N ALA A 231 -9.03 -6.65 -0.36
CA ALA A 231 -8.55 -5.63 0.57
C ALA A 231 -8.90 -6.06 2.00
N CYS A 232 -7.91 -6.13 2.89
CA CYS A 232 -8.14 -6.69 4.21
C CYS A 232 -7.33 -6.01 5.32
N ILE A 233 -7.71 -6.31 6.56
CA ILE A 233 -7.03 -5.89 7.77
C ILE A 233 -6.77 -7.13 8.63
N VAL A 234 -5.53 -7.33 9.06
CA VAL A 234 -5.09 -8.48 9.84
C VAL A 234 -4.55 -8.02 11.20
N ASP A 235 -4.86 -8.76 12.27
CA ASP A 235 -4.38 -8.47 13.62
C ASP A 235 -2.98 -9.06 13.88
N PRO A 236 -2.28 -8.69 14.96
CA PRO A 236 -0.94 -9.20 15.28
C PRO A 236 -0.86 -10.70 15.57
N TRP A 237 -2.00 -11.37 15.75
CA TRP A 237 -2.09 -12.82 15.94
C TRP A 237 -2.29 -13.56 14.62
N GLY A 238 -2.55 -12.83 13.53
CA GLY A 238 -2.82 -13.36 12.21
C GLY A 238 -4.31 -13.57 11.91
N ASP A 239 -5.21 -13.07 12.75
CA ASP A 239 -6.64 -13.12 12.49
C ASP A 239 -7.02 -12.06 11.45
N VAL A 240 -7.77 -12.45 10.42
CA VAL A 240 -8.35 -11.52 9.44
C VAL A 240 -9.54 -10.83 10.08
N LEU A 241 -9.38 -9.56 10.45
CA LEU A 241 -10.43 -8.76 11.10
C LEU A 241 -11.52 -8.30 10.14
N ALA A 242 -11.14 -8.04 8.90
CA ALA A 242 -12.03 -7.62 7.84
C ALA A 242 -11.44 -7.96 6.47
N ASP A 243 -12.29 -8.39 5.55
CA ASP A 243 -11.95 -8.73 4.16
C ASP A 243 -13.06 -8.21 3.25
N ALA A 244 -12.71 -7.50 2.21
CA ALA A 244 -13.67 -6.96 1.22
C ALA A 244 -14.28 -8.08 0.36
N GLY A 245 -13.65 -9.25 0.31
CA GLY A 245 -14.08 -10.35 -0.57
C GLY A 245 -14.08 -9.93 -2.03
N GLY A 246 -14.69 -10.73 -2.84
CA GLY A 246 -14.96 -10.71 -4.27
C GLY A 246 -14.83 -9.43 -5.10
N GLU A 247 -15.52 -9.43 -6.24
CA GLU A 247 -15.24 -8.60 -7.42
C GLU A 247 -15.70 -7.13 -7.33
N GLN A 248 -16.15 -6.64 -6.17
CA GLN A 248 -16.76 -5.31 -6.04
C GLN A 248 -15.83 -4.31 -5.36
N GLU A 249 -15.91 -3.06 -5.81
CA GLU A 249 -15.30 -1.95 -5.09
C GLU A 249 -16.00 -1.69 -3.76
N GLY A 250 -15.23 -1.22 -2.78
CA GLY A 250 -15.77 -0.90 -1.47
C GLY A 250 -14.71 -0.58 -0.43
N ILE A 251 -15.12 -0.65 0.81
CA ILE A 251 -14.23 -0.44 1.95
C ILE A 251 -14.50 -1.49 3.01
N VAL A 252 -13.46 -1.92 3.68
CA VAL A 252 -13.55 -2.68 4.93
C VAL A 252 -12.99 -1.86 6.08
N VAL A 253 -13.59 -2.00 7.25
CA VAL A 253 -13.21 -1.24 8.44
C VAL A 253 -13.02 -2.20 9.61
N ALA A 254 -11.94 -2.05 10.34
CA ALA A 254 -11.68 -2.82 11.56
C ALA A 254 -11.06 -1.95 12.66
N PRO A 255 -11.27 -2.33 13.94
CA PRO A 255 -10.65 -1.64 15.06
C PRO A 255 -9.17 -2.04 15.19
N ILE A 256 -8.33 -1.04 15.41
CA ILE A 256 -6.92 -1.20 15.80
C ILE A 256 -6.80 -0.90 17.29
N HIS A 257 -6.33 -1.88 18.05
CA HIS A 257 -6.16 -1.79 19.50
C HIS A 257 -4.66 -1.80 19.86
N PRO A 258 -4.03 -0.67 20.22
CA PRO A 258 -2.63 -0.68 20.68
C PRO A 258 -2.40 -1.60 21.89
N ALA A 259 -3.40 -1.76 22.77
CA ALA A 259 -3.32 -2.69 23.88
C ALA A 259 -3.19 -4.16 23.44
N ARG A 260 -3.82 -4.54 22.32
CA ARG A 260 -3.72 -5.90 21.74
C ARG A 260 -2.29 -6.18 21.27
N LEU A 261 -1.62 -5.22 20.62
CA LEU A 261 -0.20 -5.32 20.27
C LEU A 261 0.66 -5.62 21.50
N SER A 262 0.48 -4.81 22.55
CA SER A 262 1.21 -4.97 23.80
C SER A 262 0.95 -6.33 24.45
N GLN A 263 -0.30 -6.81 24.41
CA GLN A 263 -0.67 -8.12 24.92
C GLN A 263 0.03 -9.23 24.14
N VAL A 264 -0.11 -9.27 22.82
CA VAL A 264 0.52 -10.30 21.96
C VAL A 264 2.03 -10.36 22.19
N ARG A 265 2.69 -9.20 22.26
CA ARG A 265 4.14 -9.11 22.48
C ARG A 265 4.58 -9.54 23.89
N ARG A 266 3.72 -9.42 24.88
CA ARG A 266 3.99 -9.96 26.24
C ARG A 266 3.75 -11.46 26.31
N ASP A 267 2.63 -11.92 25.73
CA ASP A 267 2.23 -13.32 25.84
C ASP A 267 3.11 -14.24 25.01
N LEU A 268 3.63 -13.75 23.87
CA LEU A 268 4.56 -14.45 22.99
C LEU A 268 5.71 -13.52 22.59
N PRO A 269 6.77 -13.34 23.42
CA PRO A 269 7.81 -12.34 23.17
C PRO A 269 8.84 -12.77 22.09
N ALA A 270 8.35 -13.29 20.95
CA ALA A 270 9.16 -13.84 19.87
C ALA A 270 10.17 -12.83 19.27
N LEU A 271 9.79 -11.54 19.23
CA LEU A 271 10.69 -10.48 18.75
C LEU A 271 11.91 -10.28 19.66
N GLN A 272 11.77 -10.56 20.98
CA GLN A 272 12.86 -10.47 21.96
C GLN A 272 13.73 -11.73 21.95
N HIS A 273 13.17 -12.89 21.58
CA HIS A 273 13.89 -14.17 21.52
C HIS A 273 14.79 -14.30 20.27
N ARG A 274 14.81 -13.32 19.39
CA ARG A 274 15.65 -13.35 18.19
C ARG A 274 17.12 -13.37 18.55
N ARG A 275 17.84 -14.33 18.00
CA ARG A 275 19.29 -14.48 18.14
C ARG A 275 20.02 -13.57 17.14
N ARG A 276 20.05 -12.25 17.46
CA ARG A 276 20.72 -11.24 16.60
C ARG A 276 22.25 -11.38 16.57
N ASP A 277 22.78 -12.18 17.47
CA ASP A 277 24.19 -12.50 17.59
C ASP A 277 24.67 -13.56 16.59
N VAL A 278 23.73 -14.26 15.92
CA VAL A 278 24.02 -15.33 14.94
C VAL A 278 23.30 -15.16 13.59
N LEU A 279 22.48 -14.11 13.43
CA LEU A 279 21.69 -13.83 12.21
C LEU A 279 22.07 -12.48 11.60
#